data_ca4be71b8a678f1fd0f4cbd83e8b38e2
#
_entry.id   ca4be71b8a678f1fd0f4cbd83e8b38e2
#
_cell.length_a   1.000
_cell.length_b   1.000
_cell.length_c   1.000
_cell.angle_alpha   90.00
_cell.angle_beta   90.00
_cell.angle_gamma   90.00
#
_symmetry.space_group_name_H-M   'P 1'
#
loop_
_entity.id
_entity.type
_entity.pdbx_description
1 polymer ?
#
loop_
_entity_poly.entity_id
_entity_poly.type
_entity_poly.pdbx_seq_one_letter_code
_entity_poly.pdbx_strand_id
1 'polypeptide(L)'
;MDRRELLKQVLIGSGVLAVPRWMAASELVGPHNTSSAADYRAAALAAERWIASSAQREGDTVRWPVDPRKPQVVDQSLYSGMPGVVLLHLELHHATGDARHLREAQDGARALIAALPREGVGAGGAGLYTGLTGIAYVLQLVQERAPFAAGHTALAQIAGRVRDGATWKGEAAVWQDSTDIISGTAGIALALTWLRARDRAPGSPWHDTDRLLRGAARSLLDAGVTEGNGTKWAISPTTPRRYPNFSHGTAGVSYTLATLAMHPALADDRALQQAARAGALSGARYLDGITTTSASGARKIFHSEPGNESLYYLSWCHGPAGTARLYRQLERLTGDATWRRYQPALSRAIVESGVPEQHPDRSGFWNNISQCCGNCGVAEYFMARHAATRSADDLAFAQRVMDDVIARATPDAGGLKWVQAENRVSPEDTVAQTGFMQGAAGVGVALLHLEGALRGRKPLVVLPDSPSWT
;
A
#
# COMPACT_ATOMS: atom_id res chain seq x y z
N MET A 1 -10.51 22.67 -29.46
CA MET A 1 -11.62 21.71 -29.60
C MET A 1 -12.39 21.74 -28.28
N ASP A 2 -13.68 22.09 -28.32
CA ASP A 2 -14.50 22.27 -27.11
C ASP A 2 -14.74 20.92 -26.43
N ARG A 3 -14.71 20.89 -25.05
CA ARG A 3 -14.99 19.71 -24.22
C ARG A 3 -16.32 19.01 -24.60
N ARG A 4 -17.29 19.72 -25.15
CA ARG A 4 -18.58 19.18 -25.60
C ARG A 4 -18.47 18.33 -26.86
N GLU A 5 -17.53 18.61 -27.75
CA GLU A 5 -17.33 17.85 -29.00
C GLU A 5 -16.57 16.55 -28.76
N LEU A 6 -15.66 16.53 -27.78
CA LEU A 6 -14.95 15.31 -27.39
C LEU A 6 -15.87 14.26 -26.77
N LEU A 7 -16.88 14.69 -26.01
CA LEU A 7 -17.89 13.81 -25.42
C LEU A 7 -18.84 13.18 -26.42
N LYS A 8 -19.11 13.87 -27.57
CA LYS A 8 -19.96 13.34 -28.63
C LYS A 8 -19.27 12.23 -29.44
N GLN A 9 -17.95 12.29 -29.61
CA GLN A 9 -17.21 11.26 -30.36
C GLN A 9 -17.06 9.92 -29.62
N VAL A 10 -17.18 9.90 -28.31
CA VAL A 10 -17.18 8.69 -27.49
C VAL A 10 -18.50 7.90 -27.59
N LEU A 11 -19.57 8.53 -28.10
CA LEU A 11 -20.93 7.96 -28.16
C LEU A 11 -21.27 7.24 -29.47
N ILE A 12 -20.39 7.19 -30.47
CA ILE A 12 -20.68 6.63 -31.80
C ILE A 12 -19.95 5.28 -32.04
N GLY A 13 -19.93 4.43 -31.06
CA GLY A 13 -19.39 3.07 -31.19
C GLY A 13 -20.23 2.05 -30.44
N SER A 14 -21.27 1.52 -31.11
CA SER A 14 -22.02 0.28 -30.82
C SER A 14 -22.39 -0.02 -29.36
N GLY A 15 -23.68 0.05 -29.07
CA GLY A 15 -24.35 -0.46 -27.89
C GLY A 15 -24.64 0.59 -26.85
N VAL A 16 -25.92 0.75 -26.51
CA VAL A 16 -26.40 1.63 -25.45
C VAL A 16 -25.87 1.10 -24.09
N LEU A 17 -24.63 1.46 -23.76
CA LEU A 17 -24.13 1.46 -22.40
C LEU A 17 -24.69 2.72 -21.76
N ALA A 18 -25.51 2.59 -20.73
CA ALA A 18 -25.88 3.70 -19.89
C ALA A 18 -24.59 4.42 -19.44
N VAL A 19 -24.39 5.65 -19.88
CA VAL A 19 -23.24 6.47 -19.48
C VAL A 19 -23.32 6.62 -17.96
N PRO A 20 -22.32 6.20 -17.21
CA PRO A 20 -22.34 6.36 -15.74
C PRO A 20 -22.57 7.84 -15.41
N ARG A 21 -23.38 8.10 -14.39
CA ARG A 21 -23.83 9.44 -13.98
C ARG A 21 -22.68 10.46 -13.81
N TRP A 22 -21.50 9.98 -13.42
CA TRP A 22 -20.29 10.79 -13.23
C TRP A 22 -19.60 11.20 -14.55
N MET A 23 -19.83 10.53 -15.69
CA MET A 23 -19.32 10.97 -17.02
C MET A 23 -20.00 12.23 -17.53
N ALA A 24 -21.15 12.59 -16.98
CA ALA A 24 -21.89 13.81 -17.27
C ALA A 24 -21.54 14.99 -16.33
N ALA A 25 -20.52 14.85 -15.51
CA ALA A 25 -20.24 15.63 -14.31
C ALA A 25 -19.70 17.05 -14.50
N SER A 26 -20.11 17.79 -15.51
CA SER A 26 -20.04 19.26 -15.43
C SER A 26 -21.35 19.93 -15.01
N GLU A 27 -22.43 19.16 -14.76
CA GLU A 27 -23.75 19.74 -14.42
C GLU A 27 -24.43 19.14 -13.18
N LEU A 28 -23.81 18.20 -12.44
CA LEU A 28 -24.46 17.48 -11.33
C LEU A 28 -23.68 17.44 -10.01
N VAL A 29 -22.99 18.49 -9.65
CA VAL A 29 -22.53 18.62 -8.25
C VAL A 29 -23.51 19.54 -7.51
N GLY A 30 -24.67 19.04 -7.26
CA GLY A 30 -25.49 19.43 -6.12
C GLY A 30 -24.92 18.75 -4.86
N PRO A 31 -25.11 19.31 -3.67
CA PRO A 31 -24.30 19.00 -2.51
C PRO A 31 -24.38 17.58 -1.92
N HIS A 32 -25.09 16.59 -2.44
CA HIS A 32 -25.28 15.29 -1.77
C HIS A 32 -25.65 14.08 -2.64
N ASN A 33 -25.14 13.94 -3.85
CA ASN A 33 -25.32 12.68 -4.56
C ASN A 33 -24.09 11.78 -4.39
N THR A 34 -24.07 10.94 -3.36
CA THR A 34 -23.07 9.91 -3.14
C THR A 34 -23.07 8.90 -4.30
N SER A 35 -21.89 8.59 -4.86
CA SER A 35 -21.76 7.60 -5.92
C SER A 35 -22.22 6.21 -5.45
N SER A 36 -22.80 5.45 -6.36
CA SER A 36 -23.21 4.07 -6.09
C SER A 36 -22.05 3.08 -6.20
N ALA A 37 -22.23 1.87 -5.68
CA ALA A 37 -21.26 0.79 -5.87
C ALA A 37 -20.97 0.52 -7.37
N ALA A 38 -21.96 0.71 -8.26
CA ALA A 38 -21.77 0.56 -9.71
C ALA A 38 -20.86 1.65 -10.29
N ASP A 39 -20.97 2.88 -9.79
CA ASP A 39 -20.14 4.01 -10.22
C ASP A 39 -18.66 3.80 -9.83
N TYR A 40 -18.38 3.31 -8.63
CA TYR A 40 -17.02 2.98 -8.20
C TYR A 40 -16.39 1.89 -9.07
N ARG A 41 -17.16 0.83 -9.40
CA ARG A 41 -16.69 -0.21 -10.33
C ARG A 41 -16.45 0.35 -11.73
N ALA A 42 -17.35 1.20 -12.23
CA ALA A 42 -17.20 1.82 -13.54
C ALA A 42 -15.95 2.70 -13.63
N ALA A 43 -15.64 3.46 -12.56
CA ALA A 43 -14.45 4.28 -12.45
C ALA A 43 -13.16 3.40 -12.40
N ALA A 44 -13.18 2.28 -11.68
CA ALA A 44 -12.06 1.34 -11.65
C ALA A 44 -11.79 0.70 -13.03
N LEU A 45 -12.85 0.33 -13.76
CA LEU A 45 -12.73 -0.15 -15.14
C LEU A 45 -12.25 0.96 -16.09
N ALA A 46 -12.56 2.22 -15.82
CA ALA A 46 -12.04 3.34 -16.59
C ALA A 46 -10.55 3.59 -16.31
N ALA A 47 -10.10 3.40 -15.07
CA ALA A 47 -8.67 3.40 -14.72
C ALA A 47 -7.91 2.31 -15.49
N GLU A 48 -8.46 1.09 -15.53
CA GLU A 48 -7.88 -0.03 -16.29
C GLU A 48 -7.78 0.29 -17.78
N ARG A 49 -8.84 0.84 -18.41
CA ARG A 49 -8.80 1.20 -19.84
C ARG A 49 -7.70 2.21 -20.15
N TRP A 50 -7.50 3.21 -19.27
CA TRP A 50 -6.42 4.15 -19.46
C TRP A 50 -5.04 3.48 -19.35
N ILE A 51 -4.83 2.61 -18.37
CA ILE A 51 -3.59 1.84 -18.23
C ILE A 51 -3.37 0.94 -19.45
N ALA A 52 -4.42 0.24 -19.90
CA ALA A 52 -4.38 -0.67 -21.06
C ALA A 52 -4.04 0.05 -22.37
N SER A 53 -4.35 1.36 -22.49
CA SER A 53 -4.01 2.15 -23.69
C SER A 53 -2.51 2.28 -23.93
N SER A 54 -1.67 2.06 -22.91
CA SER A 54 -0.21 2.09 -23.01
C SER A 54 0.44 0.70 -22.89
N ALA A 55 -0.37 -0.38 -22.88
CA ALA A 55 0.12 -1.73 -22.75
C ALA A 55 1.02 -2.15 -23.93
N GLN A 56 2.16 -2.75 -23.62
CA GLN A 56 3.12 -3.29 -24.59
C GLN A 56 3.06 -4.82 -24.54
N ARG A 57 2.64 -5.44 -25.64
CA ARG A 57 2.45 -6.89 -25.74
C ARG A 57 3.54 -7.53 -26.58
N GLU A 58 4.06 -8.66 -26.10
CA GLU A 58 5.02 -9.48 -26.81
C GLU A 58 4.73 -10.96 -26.48
N GLY A 59 4.21 -11.68 -27.45
CA GLY A 59 3.75 -13.07 -27.26
C GLY A 59 2.67 -13.16 -26.17
N ASP A 60 2.94 -13.92 -25.13
CA ASP A 60 2.07 -14.13 -23.97
C ASP A 60 2.44 -13.26 -22.76
N THR A 61 3.16 -12.16 -23.00
CA THR A 61 3.54 -11.19 -21.98
C THR A 61 2.94 -9.80 -22.25
N VAL A 62 2.66 -9.06 -21.18
CA VAL A 62 2.24 -7.66 -21.24
C VAL A 62 3.00 -6.82 -20.23
N ARG A 63 3.43 -5.64 -20.65
CA ARG A 63 4.13 -4.65 -19.82
C ARG A 63 3.39 -3.32 -19.87
N TRP A 64 3.46 -2.56 -18.78
CA TRP A 64 2.91 -1.21 -18.70
C TRP A 64 3.99 -0.25 -18.22
N PRO A 65 4.22 0.87 -18.93
CA PRO A 65 5.14 1.91 -18.49
C PRO A 65 4.59 2.61 -17.25
N VAL A 66 5.48 3.15 -16.42
CA VAL A 66 5.08 3.96 -15.25
C VAL A 66 4.33 5.21 -15.68
N ASP A 67 4.86 5.90 -16.69
CA ASP A 67 4.24 7.07 -17.34
C ASP A 67 4.00 6.72 -18.81
N PRO A 68 2.74 6.68 -19.29
CA PRO A 68 2.44 6.41 -20.71
C PRO A 68 3.15 7.33 -21.70
N ARG A 69 3.55 8.55 -21.30
CA ARG A 69 4.33 9.46 -22.13
C ARG A 69 5.81 9.04 -22.27
N LYS A 70 6.26 8.10 -21.46
CA LYS A 70 7.64 7.55 -21.45
C LYS A 70 7.58 6.02 -21.56
N PRO A 71 7.15 5.48 -22.72
CA PRO A 71 6.85 4.06 -22.87
C PRO A 71 8.04 3.14 -22.64
N GLN A 72 9.28 3.66 -22.72
CA GLN A 72 10.52 2.91 -22.45
C GLN A 72 10.78 2.71 -20.95
N VAL A 73 10.10 3.45 -20.05
CA VAL A 73 10.32 3.37 -18.60
C VAL A 73 9.31 2.39 -18.00
N VAL A 74 9.75 1.14 -17.87
CA VAL A 74 8.99 0.05 -17.23
C VAL A 74 9.67 -0.27 -15.90
N ASP A 75 8.89 -0.24 -14.81
CA ASP A 75 9.35 -0.53 -13.46
C ASP A 75 8.75 -1.85 -12.96
N GLN A 76 9.55 -2.60 -12.18
CA GLN A 76 9.17 -3.88 -11.60
C GLN A 76 8.82 -3.78 -10.10
N SER A 77 8.88 -2.58 -9.53
CA SER A 77 8.52 -2.35 -8.13
C SER A 77 7.01 -2.42 -7.91
N LEU A 78 6.63 -2.90 -6.74
CA LEU A 78 5.23 -2.82 -6.31
C LEU A 78 4.79 -1.35 -6.12
N TYR A 79 5.75 -0.47 -5.83
CA TYR A 79 5.45 0.95 -5.59
C TYR A 79 4.93 1.65 -6.84
N SER A 80 5.70 1.64 -7.93
CA SER A 80 5.41 2.42 -9.14
C SER A 80 5.09 1.58 -10.37
N GLY A 81 5.37 0.28 -10.34
CA GLY A 81 5.51 -0.52 -11.54
C GLY A 81 4.39 -1.51 -11.82
N MET A 82 4.73 -2.42 -12.73
CA MET A 82 3.86 -3.48 -13.24
C MET A 82 3.16 -4.33 -12.17
N PRO A 83 3.80 -4.69 -11.03
CA PRO A 83 3.13 -5.45 -9.98
C PRO A 83 1.82 -4.82 -9.53
N GLY A 84 1.76 -3.49 -9.44
CA GLY A 84 0.53 -2.77 -9.10
C GLY A 84 -0.59 -2.94 -10.11
N VAL A 85 -0.25 -2.96 -11.41
CA VAL A 85 -1.22 -3.20 -12.48
C VAL A 85 -1.74 -4.63 -12.46
N VAL A 86 -0.86 -5.61 -12.19
CA VAL A 86 -1.26 -7.02 -12.01
C VAL A 86 -2.24 -7.15 -10.84
N LEU A 87 -2.02 -6.45 -9.72
CA LEU A 87 -2.95 -6.43 -8.59
C LEU A 87 -4.31 -5.84 -8.98
N LEU A 88 -4.35 -4.77 -9.76
CA LEU A 88 -5.61 -4.20 -10.26
C LEU A 88 -6.39 -5.23 -11.08
N HIS A 89 -5.73 -5.94 -11.98
CA HIS A 89 -6.39 -6.99 -12.78
C HIS A 89 -6.90 -8.15 -11.92
N LEU A 90 -6.16 -8.57 -10.89
CA LEU A 90 -6.64 -9.59 -9.95
C LEU A 90 -7.88 -9.11 -9.18
N GLU A 91 -7.90 -7.87 -8.71
CA GLU A 91 -9.05 -7.32 -8.00
C GLU A 91 -10.25 -7.10 -8.94
N LEU A 92 -10.02 -6.67 -10.19
CA LEU A 92 -11.06 -6.60 -11.23
C LEU A 92 -11.67 -7.97 -11.52
N HIS A 93 -10.86 -9.01 -11.69
CA HIS A 93 -11.37 -10.37 -11.85
C HIS A 93 -12.22 -10.78 -10.65
N HIS A 94 -11.74 -10.54 -9.43
CA HIS A 94 -12.46 -10.83 -8.20
C HIS A 94 -13.81 -10.08 -8.10
N ALA A 95 -13.86 -8.84 -8.60
CA ALA A 95 -15.06 -7.99 -8.54
C ALA A 95 -16.08 -8.31 -9.65
N THR A 96 -15.62 -8.75 -10.82
CA THR A 96 -16.46 -8.86 -12.02
C THR A 96 -16.69 -10.30 -12.49
N GLY A 97 -15.79 -11.23 -12.15
CA GLY A 97 -15.74 -12.58 -12.73
C GLY A 97 -15.22 -12.63 -14.17
N ASP A 98 -14.84 -11.50 -14.78
CA ASP A 98 -14.35 -11.47 -16.15
C ASP A 98 -12.96 -12.11 -16.26
N ALA A 99 -12.89 -13.24 -16.95
CA ALA A 99 -11.66 -14.01 -17.15
C ALA A 99 -10.59 -13.25 -17.94
N ARG A 100 -10.95 -12.19 -18.68
CA ARG A 100 -9.98 -11.33 -19.36
C ARG A 100 -8.98 -10.75 -18.36
N HIS A 101 -9.46 -10.22 -17.22
CA HIS A 101 -8.59 -9.65 -16.21
C HIS A 101 -7.63 -10.67 -15.59
N LEU A 102 -8.08 -11.93 -15.42
CA LEU A 102 -7.19 -12.97 -14.92
C LEU A 102 -6.08 -13.30 -15.93
N ARG A 103 -6.40 -13.32 -17.23
CA ARG A 103 -5.37 -13.49 -18.29
C ARG A 103 -4.38 -12.34 -18.32
N GLU A 104 -4.85 -11.09 -18.24
CA GLU A 104 -3.96 -9.92 -18.16
C GLU A 104 -3.02 -10.00 -16.94
N ALA A 105 -3.54 -10.43 -15.78
CA ALA A 105 -2.70 -10.63 -14.59
C ALA A 105 -1.63 -11.72 -14.81
N GLN A 106 -1.97 -12.82 -15.48
CA GLN A 106 -1.01 -13.87 -15.83
C GLN A 106 0.05 -13.39 -16.84
N ASP A 107 -0.36 -12.66 -17.88
CA ASP A 107 0.55 -12.16 -18.91
C ASP A 107 1.51 -11.12 -18.32
N GLY A 108 1.02 -10.25 -17.40
CA GLY A 108 1.86 -9.36 -16.62
C GLY A 108 2.82 -10.11 -15.67
N ALA A 109 2.35 -11.18 -15.04
CA ALA A 109 3.19 -12.03 -14.20
C ALA A 109 4.31 -12.72 -15.00
N ARG A 110 4.03 -13.20 -16.23
CA ARG A 110 5.08 -13.74 -17.13
C ARG A 110 6.11 -12.67 -17.48
N ALA A 111 5.67 -11.44 -17.75
CA ALA A 111 6.58 -10.33 -18.02
C ALA A 111 7.46 -9.98 -16.80
N LEU A 112 6.91 -10.01 -15.58
CA LEU A 112 7.68 -9.85 -14.34
C LEU A 112 8.74 -10.95 -14.19
N ILE A 113 8.38 -12.20 -14.46
CA ILE A 113 9.31 -13.33 -14.40
C ILE A 113 10.44 -13.19 -15.43
N ALA A 114 10.11 -12.81 -16.67
CA ALA A 114 11.10 -12.60 -17.74
C ALA A 114 12.08 -11.46 -17.40
N ALA A 115 11.64 -10.50 -16.60
CA ALA A 115 12.40 -9.33 -16.18
C ALA A 115 13.16 -9.51 -14.86
N LEU A 116 13.06 -10.68 -14.20
CA LEU A 116 13.81 -10.95 -12.97
C LEU A 116 15.32 -10.83 -13.23
N PRO A 117 16.11 -10.24 -12.29
CA PRO A 117 17.55 -10.18 -12.44
C PRO A 117 18.12 -11.59 -12.63
N ARG A 118 19.16 -11.73 -13.43
CA ARG A 118 19.80 -13.05 -13.65
C ARG A 118 20.50 -13.54 -12.38
N GLU A 119 21.08 -12.61 -11.62
CA GLU A 119 21.82 -12.87 -10.38
C GLU A 119 21.47 -11.85 -9.30
N GLY A 120 21.64 -12.21 -8.03
CA GLY A 120 21.38 -11.34 -6.89
C GLY A 120 19.95 -10.84 -6.76
N VAL A 121 19.78 -9.73 -6.08
CA VAL A 121 18.47 -9.13 -5.79
C VAL A 121 18.09 -8.00 -6.77
N GLY A 122 18.99 -7.60 -7.66
CA GLY A 122 18.76 -6.52 -8.62
C GLY A 122 18.74 -5.12 -7.99
N ALA A 123 18.47 -4.10 -8.80
CA ALA A 123 18.52 -2.69 -8.38
C ALA A 123 17.47 -2.35 -7.31
N GLY A 124 16.29 -2.98 -7.35
CA GLY A 124 15.22 -2.80 -6.35
C GLY A 124 15.46 -3.53 -5.03
N GLY A 125 16.49 -4.39 -4.97
CA GLY A 125 16.83 -5.16 -3.79
C GLY A 125 15.79 -6.22 -3.43
N ALA A 126 15.72 -6.55 -2.14
CA ALA A 126 14.75 -7.51 -1.61
C ALA A 126 13.44 -6.84 -1.09
N GLY A 127 13.36 -5.51 -1.09
CA GLY A 127 12.30 -4.74 -0.45
C GLY A 127 10.87 -5.10 -0.86
N LEU A 128 9.90 -4.87 0.05
CA LEU A 128 8.49 -5.17 -0.21
C LEU A 128 7.92 -4.29 -1.32
N TYR A 129 8.19 -2.99 -1.29
CA TYR A 129 7.63 -2.07 -2.29
C TYR A 129 8.57 -1.80 -3.45
N THR A 130 9.88 -2.05 -3.28
CA THR A 130 10.87 -1.73 -4.30
C THR A 130 11.45 -2.94 -5.02
N GLY A 131 11.34 -4.16 -4.46
CA GLY A 131 12.12 -5.30 -4.92
C GLY A 131 11.41 -6.65 -4.91
N LEU A 132 12.23 -7.68 -4.72
CA LEU A 132 11.85 -9.08 -4.98
C LEU A 132 10.71 -9.59 -4.11
N THR A 133 10.59 -9.17 -2.86
CA THR A 133 9.49 -9.67 -2.01
C THR A 133 8.14 -9.10 -2.42
N GLY A 134 8.10 -7.90 -3.02
CA GLY A 134 6.88 -7.37 -3.64
C GLY A 134 6.49 -8.13 -4.90
N ILE A 135 7.46 -8.49 -5.73
CA ILE A 135 7.21 -9.34 -6.90
C ILE A 135 6.71 -10.72 -6.45
N ALA A 136 7.33 -11.32 -5.43
CA ALA A 136 6.89 -12.61 -4.88
C ALA A 136 5.45 -12.55 -4.35
N TYR A 137 5.09 -11.49 -3.64
CA TYR A 137 3.72 -11.27 -3.17
C TYR A 137 2.71 -11.31 -4.32
N VAL A 138 2.99 -10.59 -5.41
CA VAL A 138 2.10 -10.54 -6.58
C VAL A 138 2.05 -11.87 -7.30
N LEU A 139 3.19 -12.52 -7.54
CA LEU A 139 3.26 -13.83 -8.16
C LEU A 139 2.50 -14.90 -7.34
N GLN A 140 2.59 -14.85 -6.00
CA GLN A 140 1.85 -15.75 -5.13
C GLN A 140 0.34 -15.59 -5.30
N LEU A 141 -0.17 -14.35 -5.36
CA LEU A 141 -1.60 -14.08 -5.59
C LEU A 141 -2.05 -14.59 -6.98
N VAL A 142 -1.22 -14.42 -8.02
CA VAL A 142 -1.53 -14.96 -9.35
C VAL A 142 -1.55 -16.48 -9.31
N GLN A 143 -0.56 -17.12 -8.67
CA GLN A 143 -0.49 -18.58 -8.55
C GLN A 143 -1.69 -19.17 -7.80
N GLU A 144 -2.25 -18.48 -6.81
CA GLU A 144 -3.44 -18.93 -6.10
C GLU A 144 -4.71 -18.90 -6.96
N ARG A 145 -4.75 -18.07 -8.01
CA ARG A 145 -5.92 -17.88 -8.87
C ARG A 145 -5.81 -18.57 -10.22
N ALA A 146 -4.60 -18.61 -10.74
CA ALA A 146 -4.32 -19.17 -12.06
C ALA A 146 -2.88 -19.74 -12.08
N PRO A 147 -2.67 -20.93 -11.48
CA PRO A 147 -1.35 -21.52 -11.34
C PRO A 147 -0.72 -21.84 -12.71
N PHE A 148 0.59 -21.60 -12.80
CA PHE A 148 1.42 -21.94 -13.98
C PHE A 148 2.86 -22.28 -13.55
N ALA A 149 3.51 -23.20 -14.31
CA ALA A 149 4.79 -23.78 -13.90
C ALA A 149 5.91 -22.74 -13.70
N ALA A 150 6.02 -21.75 -14.61
CA ALA A 150 7.03 -20.71 -14.52
C ALA A 150 6.87 -19.85 -13.26
N GLY A 151 5.63 -19.59 -12.82
CA GLY A 151 5.36 -18.84 -11.58
C GLY A 151 5.86 -19.57 -10.34
N HIS A 152 5.63 -20.88 -10.25
CA HIS A 152 6.15 -21.70 -9.15
C HIS A 152 7.70 -21.69 -9.11
N THR A 153 8.35 -21.87 -10.26
CA THR A 153 9.82 -21.82 -10.38
C THR A 153 10.36 -20.45 -9.97
N ALA A 154 9.70 -19.37 -10.42
CA ALA A 154 10.12 -18.00 -10.10
C ALA A 154 10.03 -17.71 -8.60
N LEU A 155 8.97 -18.16 -7.92
CA LEU A 155 8.84 -18.01 -6.47
C LEU A 155 9.98 -18.69 -5.71
N ALA A 156 10.37 -19.92 -6.13
CA ALA A 156 11.51 -20.62 -5.54
C ALA A 156 12.84 -19.87 -5.77
N GLN A 157 13.05 -19.35 -6.99
CA GLN A 157 14.23 -18.54 -7.32
C GLN A 157 14.27 -17.25 -6.47
N ILE A 158 13.15 -16.54 -6.33
CA ILE A 158 13.07 -15.33 -5.52
C ILE A 158 13.37 -15.64 -4.06
N ALA A 159 12.82 -16.71 -3.50
CA ALA A 159 13.08 -17.12 -2.12
C ALA A 159 14.58 -17.37 -1.88
N GLY A 160 15.25 -18.07 -2.80
CA GLY A 160 16.71 -18.26 -2.77
C GLY A 160 17.45 -16.94 -2.77
N ARG A 161 17.13 -16.05 -3.69
CA ARG A 161 17.81 -14.73 -3.81
C ARG A 161 17.59 -13.82 -2.62
N VAL A 162 16.39 -13.81 -2.04
CA VAL A 162 16.10 -13.04 -0.82
C VAL A 162 16.92 -13.57 0.35
N ARG A 163 17.05 -14.89 0.49
CA ARG A 163 17.87 -15.54 1.50
C ARG A 163 19.35 -15.22 1.30
N ASP A 164 19.87 -15.37 0.09
CA ASP A 164 21.28 -15.19 -0.24
C ASP A 164 21.69 -13.70 -0.25
N GLY A 165 20.70 -12.80 -0.46
CA GLY A 165 20.88 -11.34 -0.40
C GLY A 165 20.91 -10.77 1.02
N ALA A 166 20.68 -11.57 2.05
CA ALA A 166 20.81 -11.15 3.44
C ALA A 166 22.27 -11.04 3.85
N THR A 167 22.69 -9.88 4.32
CA THR A 167 23.99 -9.70 4.99
C THR A 167 23.85 -10.02 6.46
N TRP A 168 24.67 -10.94 6.98
CA TRP A 168 24.63 -11.35 8.35
C TRP A 168 25.65 -10.57 9.21
N LYS A 169 25.19 -9.88 10.24
CA LYS A 169 25.99 -9.22 11.29
C LYS A 169 25.79 -10.03 12.58
N GLY A 170 26.64 -11.04 12.81
CA GLY A 170 26.36 -12.05 13.82
C GLY A 170 25.11 -12.85 13.48
N GLU A 171 24.09 -12.78 14.34
CA GLU A 171 22.79 -13.41 14.11
C GLU A 171 21.73 -12.47 13.50
N ALA A 172 22.05 -11.19 13.29
CA ALA A 172 21.17 -10.22 12.66
C ALA A 172 21.25 -10.31 11.14
N ALA A 173 20.11 -10.36 10.46
CA ALA A 173 20.00 -10.32 9.00
C ALA A 173 19.59 -8.92 8.52
N VAL A 174 20.35 -8.34 7.60
CA VAL A 174 20.15 -7.01 7.06
C VAL A 174 20.05 -7.08 5.54
N TRP A 175 19.11 -6.36 4.96
CA TRP A 175 19.04 -6.13 3.52
C TRP A 175 19.18 -4.63 3.26
N GLN A 176 20.13 -4.24 2.41
CA GLN A 176 20.31 -2.87 1.90
C GLN A 176 20.54 -1.80 3.00
N ASP A 177 21.03 -2.17 4.18
CA ASP A 177 21.19 -1.29 5.36
C ASP A 177 19.96 -0.40 5.65
N SER A 178 18.76 -0.86 5.32
CA SER A 178 17.49 -0.16 5.55
C SER A 178 16.60 -0.93 6.51
N THR A 179 15.94 -0.19 7.41
CA THR A 179 15.05 -0.76 8.43
C THR A 179 13.57 -0.72 8.04
N ASP A 180 13.19 0.08 7.05
CA ASP A 180 11.83 0.53 6.79
C ASP A 180 10.89 -0.52 6.16
N ILE A 181 9.62 -0.12 5.96
CA ILE A 181 8.59 -0.95 5.31
C ILE A 181 8.77 -0.98 3.79
N ILE A 182 9.29 0.09 3.18
CA ILE A 182 9.30 0.21 1.71
C ILE A 182 10.40 -0.66 1.09
N SER A 183 11.63 -0.46 1.52
CA SER A 183 12.81 -1.11 0.95
C SER A 183 13.54 -2.01 1.94
N GLY A 184 13.29 -1.84 3.23
CA GLY A 184 14.12 -2.36 4.30
C GLY A 184 13.65 -3.65 4.95
N THR A 185 14.39 -4.01 5.98
CA THR A 185 14.24 -5.26 6.75
C THR A 185 12.82 -5.45 7.28
N ALA A 186 12.13 -4.38 7.71
CA ALA A 186 10.76 -4.49 8.23
C ALA A 186 9.78 -4.96 7.15
N GLY A 187 9.79 -4.33 5.97
CA GLY A 187 8.90 -4.73 4.87
C GLY A 187 9.20 -6.14 4.35
N ILE A 188 10.48 -6.50 4.25
CA ILE A 188 10.91 -7.84 3.85
C ILE A 188 10.40 -8.89 4.85
N ALA A 189 10.54 -8.65 6.14
CA ALA A 189 10.06 -9.57 7.18
C ALA A 189 8.53 -9.76 7.12
N LEU A 190 7.77 -8.67 6.89
CA LEU A 190 6.31 -8.75 6.71
C LEU A 190 5.94 -9.56 5.47
N ALA A 191 6.63 -9.34 4.34
CA ALA A 191 6.41 -10.11 3.13
C ALA A 191 6.70 -11.61 3.32
N LEU A 192 7.82 -11.95 3.95
CA LEU A 192 8.17 -13.34 4.27
C LEU A 192 7.15 -14.01 5.21
N THR A 193 6.68 -13.28 6.23
CA THR A 193 5.62 -13.74 7.13
C THR A 193 4.33 -14.04 6.36
N TRP A 194 3.94 -13.14 5.46
CA TRP A 194 2.75 -13.30 4.63
C TRP A 194 2.88 -14.48 3.66
N LEU A 195 3.99 -14.56 2.91
CA LEU A 195 4.25 -15.62 1.93
C LEU A 195 4.25 -17.01 2.60
N ARG A 196 4.90 -17.13 3.76
CA ARG A 196 4.89 -18.36 4.53
C ARG A 196 3.50 -18.78 4.99
N ALA A 197 2.66 -17.84 5.41
CA ALA A 197 1.30 -18.12 5.84
C ALA A 197 0.38 -18.58 4.69
N ARG A 198 0.66 -18.13 3.47
CA ARG A 198 -0.16 -18.41 2.27
C ARG A 198 0.26 -19.68 1.54
N ASP A 199 1.54 -19.91 1.39
CA ASP A 199 2.05 -21.12 0.71
C ASP A 199 2.32 -22.22 1.75
N ARG A 200 1.33 -23.10 1.94
CA ARG A 200 1.36 -24.22 2.86
C ARG A 200 1.73 -25.54 2.19
N ALA A 201 2.09 -25.52 0.89
CA ALA A 201 2.42 -26.74 0.16
C ALA A 201 3.67 -27.42 0.76
N PRO A 202 3.73 -28.76 0.81
CA PRO A 202 4.96 -29.46 1.13
C PRO A 202 6.07 -29.04 0.18
N GLY A 203 7.24 -28.65 0.72
CA GLY A 203 8.38 -28.15 -0.08
C GLY A 203 8.25 -26.69 -0.52
N SER A 204 7.33 -25.93 0.06
CA SER A 204 7.24 -24.47 -0.15
C SER A 204 8.61 -23.81 0.07
N PRO A 205 9.07 -22.94 -0.85
CA PRO A 205 10.33 -22.24 -0.73
C PRO A 205 10.37 -21.27 0.47
N TRP A 206 9.23 -20.99 1.09
CA TRP A 206 9.08 -20.07 2.23
C TRP A 206 9.15 -20.76 3.60
N HIS A 207 9.21 -22.09 3.66
CA HIS A 207 9.27 -22.83 4.93
C HIS A 207 10.57 -22.57 5.70
N ASP A 208 11.69 -22.39 5.01
CA ASP A 208 13.02 -22.17 5.61
C ASP A 208 13.30 -20.69 5.95
N THR A 209 12.25 -19.88 6.12
CA THR A 209 12.41 -18.45 6.43
C THR A 209 12.56 -18.12 7.89
N ASP A 210 12.46 -19.10 8.82
CA ASP A 210 12.50 -18.85 10.26
C ASP A 210 13.82 -18.21 10.71
N ARG A 211 14.94 -18.66 10.16
CA ARG A 211 16.25 -18.05 10.46
C ARG A 211 16.29 -16.59 10.00
N LEU A 212 15.73 -16.29 8.81
CA LEU A 212 15.66 -14.93 8.28
C LEU A 212 14.77 -14.03 9.14
N LEU A 213 13.61 -14.53 9.59
CA LEU A 213 12.69 -13.78 10.44
C LEU A 213 13.29 -13.50 11.83
N ARG A 214 14.00 -14.46 12.41
CA ARG A 214 14.77 -14.23 13.65
C ARG A 214 15.87 -13.20 13.43
N GLY A 215 16.63 -13.32 12.34
CA GLY A 215 17.68 -12.37 11.98
C GLY A 215 17.14 -10.97 11.73
N ALA A 216 15.99 -10.84 11.07
CA ALA A 216 15.31 -9.57 10.87
C ALA A 216 14.88 -8.93 12.20
N ALA A 217 14.30 -9.72 13.13
CA ALA A 217 13.94 -9.22 14.45
C ALA A 217 15.14 -8.66 15.21
N ARG A 218 16.30 -9.39 15.22
CA ARG A 218 17.55 -8.92 15.83
C ARG A 218 18.04 -7.63 15.18
N SER A 219 18.09 -7.60 13.84
CA SER A 219 18.53 -6.41 13.10
C SER A 219 17.70 -5.17 13.43
N LEU A 220 16.37 -5.31 13.49
CA LEU A 220 15.49 -4.20 13.85
C LEU A 220 15.66 -3.76 15.30
N LEU A 221 15.90 -4.67 16.23
CA LEU A 221 16.18 -4.37 17.63
C LEU A 221 17.53 -3.62 17.77
N ASP A 222 18.57 -4.09 17.10
CA ASP A 222 19.92 -3.50 17.12
C ASP A 222 19.94 -2.08 16.50
N ALA A 223 19.08 -1.81 15.52
CA ALA A 223 18.97 -0.50 14.88
C ALA A 223 18.19 0.53 15.69
N GLY A 224 17.55 0.12 16.78
CA GLY A 224 16.75 1.01 17.62
C GLY A 224 17.61 1.97 18.45
N VAL A 225 17.22 3.24 18.48
CA VAL A 225 17.86 4.27 19.30
C VAL A 225 16.93 4.68 20.45
N THR A 226 17.38 4.51 21.68
CA THR A 226 16.62 4.90 22.87
C THR A 226 16.58 6.44 22.98
N GLU A 227 15.38 6.97 23.19
CA GLU A 227 15.14 8.38 23.47
C GLU A 227 14.05 8.54 24.53
N GLY A 228 14.40 9.16 25.64
CA GLY A 228 13.52 9.22 26.80
C GLY A 228 13.16 7.81 27.31
N ASN A 229 11.88 7.51 27.36
CA ASN A 229 11.35 6.20 27.76
C ASN A 229 10.96 5.29 26.56
N GLY A 230 11.31 5.68 25.33
CA GLY A 230 10.94 5.00 24.10
C GLY A 230 12.12 4.70 23.19
N THR A 231 11.82 4.09 22.05
CA THR A 231 12.80 3.76 21.01
C THR A 231 12.31 4.29 19.67
N LYS A 232 13.21 4.90 18.91
CA LYS A 232 12.97 5.37 17.54
C LYS A 232 13.93 4.73 16.55
N TRP A 233 13.54 4.73 15.29
CA TRP A 233 14.32 4.17 14.18
C TRP A 233 14.54 5.19 13.06
N ALA A 234 15.74 5.14 12.47
CA ALA A 234 16.06 5.77 11.20
C ALA A 234 15.74 4.82 10.05
N ILE A 235 15.65 5.32 8.81
CA ILE A 235 15.61 4.48 7.61
C ILE A 235 16.89 3.64 7.51
N SER A 236 18.03 4.27 7.74
CA SER A 236 19.35 3.62 7.74
C SER A 236 20.28 4.27 8.74
N PRO A 237 21.39 3.62 9.14
CA PRO A 237 22.38 4.19 10.06
C PRO A 237 22.98 5.52 9.58
N THR A 238 23.03 5.73 8.27
CA THR A 238 23.62 6.94 7.65
C THR A 238 22.61 8.06 7.41
N THR A 239 21.30 7.80 7.63
CA THR A 239 20.25 8.81 7.45
C THR A 239 20.04 9.58 8.74
N PRO A 240 20.38 10.89 8.81
CA PRO A 240 20.21 11.66 10.04
C PRO A 240 18.75 11.93 10.39
N ARG A 241 17.87 11.98 9.37
CA ARG A 241 16.44 12.23 9.53
C ARG A 241 15.72 10.99 10.09
N ARG A 242 14.84 11.21 11.04
CA ARG A 242 13.98 10.22 11.65
C ARG A 242 12.53 10.45 11.22
N TYR A 243 11.84 9.37 10.92
CA TYR A 243 10.42 9.39 10.57
C TYR A 243 9.64 8.62 11.64
N PRO A 244 8.72 9.26 12.35
CA PRO A 244 7.97 8.58 13.40
C PRO A 244 6.87 7.66 12.85
N ASN A 245 6.35 7.96 11.66
CA ASN A 245 5.18 7.29 11.10
C ASN A 245 5.50 5.94 10.42
N PHE A 246 4.59 5.44 9.55
CA PHE A 246 4.53 4.02 9.21
C PHE A 246 5.57 3.59 8.16
N SER A 247 5.67 4.28 7.02
CA SER A 247 6.44 3.75 5.88
C SER A 247 7.94 3.65 6.11
N HIS A 248 8.52 4.65 6.78
CA HIS A 248 9.98 4.80 6.90
C HIS A 248 10.49 4.86 8.34
N GLY A 249 9.68 4.51 9.35
CA GLY A 249 10.16 4.75 10.69
C GLY A 249 9.48 3.97 11.81
N THR A 250 9.43 4.63 12.96
CA THR A 250 9.15 4.00 14.24
C THR A 250 7.84 3.20 14.27
N ALA A 251 6.75 3.74 13.72
CA ALA A 251 5.47 3.03 13.73
C ALA A 251 5.53 1.72 12.91
N GLY A 252 6.17 1.75 11.71
CA GLY A 252 6.30 0.57 10.87
C GLY A 252 7.23 -0.49 11.44
N VAL A 253 8.38 -0.08 11.98
CA VAL A 253 9.31 -1.01 12.63
C VAL A 253 8.68 -1.64 13.87
N SER A 254 8.00 -0.84 14.70
CA SER A 254 7.28 -1.34 15.88
C SER A 254 6.15 -2.29 15.50
N TYR A 255 5.42 -2.00 14.43
CA TYR A 255 4.40 -2.90 13.87
C TYR A 255 5.01 -4.25 13.44
N THR A 256 6.15 -4.21 12.76
CA THR A 256 6.86 -5.42 12.32
C THR A 256 7.37 -6.22 13.52
N LEU A 257 7.98 -5.59 14.51
CA LEU A 257 8.40 -6.26 15.74
C LEU A 257 7.23 -6.89 16.49
N ALA A 258 6.08 -6.21 16.56
CA ALA A 258 4.85 -6.77 17.15
C ALA A 258 4.36 -7.99 16.37
N THR A 259 4.43 -7.95 15.05
CA THR A 259 4.05 -9.08 14.17
C THR A 259 4.99 -10.27 14.38
N LEU A 260 6.30 -10.04 14.41
CA LEU A 260 7.30 -11.07 14.62
C LEU A 260 7.21 -11.69 16.02
N ALA A 261 6.93 -10.89 17.06
CA ALA A 261 6.74 -11.40 18.43
C ALA A 261 5.59 -12.41 18.56
N MET A 262 4.62 -12.36 17.66
CA MET A 262 3.51 -13.33 17.59
C MET A 262 3.75 -14.47 16.59
N HIS A 263 4.84 -14.39 15.80
CA HIS A 263 5.06 -15.36 14.73
C HIS A 263 5.73 -16.63 15.24
N PRO A 264 5.34 -17.83 14.76
CA PRO A 264 5.93 -19.11 15.18
C PRO A 264 7.44 -19.19 15.02
N ALA A 265 8.05 -18.50 14.08
CA ALA A 265 9.50 -18.46 13.89
C ALA A 265 10.29 -18.03 15.14
N LEU A 266 9.67 -17.27 16.05
CA LEU A 266 10.30 -16.82 17.29
C LEU A 266 9.88 -17.67 18.52
N ALA A 267 8.99 -18.65 18.35
CA ALA A 267 8.43 -19.42 19.48
C ALA A 267 9.49 -20.18 20.29
N ASP A 268 10.53 -20.68 19.62
CA ASP A 268 11.62 -21.43 20.24
C ASP A 268 12.73 -20.53 20.81
N ASP A 269 12.71 -19.22 20.52
CA ASP A 269 13.63 -18.22 21.07
C ASP A 269 12.85 -17.21 21.93
N ARG A 270 12.50 -17.62 23.14
CA ARG A 270 11.70 -16.81 24.06
C ARG A 270 12.34 -15.46 24.39
N ALA A 271 13.67 -15.40 24.46
CA ALA A 271 14.38 -14.15 24.73
C ALA A 271 14.18 -13.15 23.58
N LEU A 272 14.36 -13.59 22.33
CA LEU A 272 14.11 -12.76 21.15
C LEU A 272 12.63 -12.37 21.01
N GLN A 273 11.72 -13.30 21.28
CA GLN A 273 10.28 -13.02 21.27
C GLN A 273 9.90 -11.90 22.26
N GLN A 274 10.42 -11.99 23.50
CA GLN A 274 10.20 -10.97 24.52
C GLN A 274 10.87 -9.63 24.15
N ALA A 275 12.08 -9.68 23.59
CA ALA A 275 12.76 -8.48 23.11
C ALA A 275 11.99 -7.79 21.98
N ALA A 276 11.47 -8.54 20.99
CA ALA A 276 10.64 -8.01 19.92
C ALA A 276 9.35 -7.37 20.46
N ARG A 277 8.69 -8.03 21.42
CA ARG A 277 7.53 -7.46 22.13
C ARG A 277 7.88 -6.15 22.85
N ALA A 278 8.98 -6.14 23.60
CA ALA A 278 9.45 -4.97 24.34
C ALA A 278 9.81 -3.80 23.39
N GLY A 279 10.49 -4.11 22.28
CA GLY A 279 10.84 -3.14 21.23
C GLY A 279 9.60 -2.49 20.59
N ALA A 280 8.59 -3.30 20.25
CA ALA A 280 7.33 -2.79 19.71
C ALA A 280 6.62 -1.82 20.69
N LEU A 281 6.55 -2.16 21.95
CA LEU A 281 5.97 -1.34 23.02
C LEU A 281 6.82 -0.08 23.29
N SER A 282 8.14 -0.20 23.17
CA SER A 282 9.06 0.94 23.36
C SER A 282 8.88 1.98 22.23
N GLY A 283 8.70 1.53 20.98
CA GLY A 283 8.37 2.43 19.87
C GLY A 283 7.04 3.15 20.09
N ALA A 284 6.02 2.45 20.58
CA ALA A 284 4.74 3.08 20.89
C ALA A 284 4.86 4.16 21.99
N ARG A 285 5.70 3.95 23.01
CA ARG A 285 5.96 4.96 24.04
C ARG A 285 6.65 6.20 23.47
N TYR A 286 7.62 6.01 22.57
CA TYR A 286 8.23 7.15 21.86
C TYR A 286 7.17 7.93 21.08
N LEU A 287 6.34 7.25 20.27
CA LEU A 287 5.27 7.91 19.50
C LEU A 287 4.27 8.64 20.39
N ASP A 288 3.94 8.09 21.54
CA ASP A 288 3.04 8.73 22.50
C ASP A 288 3.64 10.03 23.05
N GLY A 289 4.95 10.04 23.32
CA GLY A 289 5.70 11.20 23.82
C GLY A 289 5.80 12.37 22.84
N ILE A 290 5.77 12.10 21.53
CA ILE A 290 5.88 13.13 20.49
C ILE A 290 4.53 13.50 19.85
N THR A 291 3.45 12.86 20.27
CA THR A 291 2.12 13.10 19.71
C THR A 291 1.56 14.44 20.14
N THR A 292 1.07 15.24 19.19
CA THR A 292 0.25 16.41 19.46
C THR A 292 -1.21 16.00 19.60
N THR A 293 -1.88 16.44 20.66
CA THR A 293 -3.31 16.17 20.89
C THR A 293 -4.07 17.49 20.86
N SER A 294 -5.13 17.58 20.03
CA SER A 294 -6.00 18.74 19.96
C SER A 294 -7.00 18.79 21.14
N ALA A 295 -7.70 19.91 21.30
CA ALA A 295 -8.76 20.06 22.31
C ALA A 295 -9.90 19.02 22.15
N SER A 296 -10.17 18.57 20.93
CA SER A 296 -11.14 17.50 20.64
C SER A 296 -10.64 16.09 20.98
N GLY A 297 -9.34 15.95 21.32
CA GLY A 297 -8.67 14.67 21.51
C GLY A 297 -8.18 14.01 20.21
N ALA A 298 -8.12 14.76 19.09
CA ALA A 298 -7.48 14.28 17.88
C ALA A 298 -5.96 14.19 18.06
N ARG A 299 -5.36 13.10 17.59
CA ARG A 299 -3.92 12.84 17.76
C ARG A 299 -3.24 12.81 16.40
N LYS A 300 -2.15 13.59 16.28
CA LYS A 300 -1.32 13.64 15.08
C LYS A 300 0.16 13.62 15.44
N ILE A 301 0.95 13.04 14.55
CA ILE A 301 2.40 12.94 14.67
C ILE A 301 3.00 13.62 13.44
N PHE A 302 4.02 14.42 13.64
CA PHE A 302 4.69 15.15 12.58
C PHE A 302 5.36 14.23 11.56
N HIS A 303 5.71 14.76 10.39
CA HIS A 303 6.27 14.00 9.27
C HIS A 303 7.66 13.43 9.60
N SER A 304 8.59 14.26 10.01
CA SER A 304 9.98 13.86 10.31
C SER A 304 10.72 14.90 11.16
N GLU A 305 11.79 14.46 11.80
CA GLU A 305 12.73 15.27 12.57
C GLU A 305 14.18 15.00 12.11
N PRO A 306 15.08 15.99 12.15
CA PRO A 306 14.80 17.41 12.36
C PRO A 306 14.20 18.09 11.12
N GLY A 307 13.48 19.18 11.34
CA GLY A 307 13.14 20.17 10.31
C GLY A 307 11.76 20.04 9.65
N ASN A 308 10.92 19.08 10.04
CA ASN A 308 9.54 18.94 9.54
C ASN A 308 8.54 18.66 10.69
N GLU A 309 8.77 19.20 11.86
CA GLU A 309 7.95 18.99 13.06
C GLU A 309 6.61 19.76 12.99
N SER A 310 6.47 20.69 12.06
CA SER A 310 5.21 21.40 11.78
C SER A 310 4.45 20.83 10.56
N LEU A 311 5.01 19.83 9.87
CA LEU A 311 4.40 19.19 8.70
C LEU A 311 3.70 17.91 9.10
N TYR A 312 2.49 17.72 8.61
CA TYR A 312 1.68 16.52 8.86
C TYR A 312 1.20 15.90 7.54
N TYR A 313 1.22 14.57 7.47
CA TYR A 313 0.56 13.80 6.42
C TYR A 313 -0.69 13.13 6.99
N LEU A 314 -1.55 12.62 6.13
CA LEU A 314 -2.84 12.03 6.54
C LEU A 314 -2.93 10.53 6.25
N SER A 315 -2.20 10.08 5.24
CA SER A 315 -2.37 8.75 4.65
C SER A 315 -1.42 7.69 5.23
N TRP A 316 -1.25 6.61 4.47
CA TRP A 316 -0.51 5.42 4.84
C TRP A 316 0.96 5.69 5.20
N CYS A 317 1.67 6.50 4.41
CA CYS A 317 3.13 6.61 4.59
C CYS A 317 3.52 7.30 5.91
N HIS A 318 3.05 8.53 6.13
CA HIS A 318 3.49 9.35 7.26
C HIS A 318 2.33 9.93 8.08
N GLY A 319 1.13 9.39 7.92
CA GLY A 319 -0.06 9.92 8.57
C GLY A 319 -0.73 8.97 9.57
N PRO A 320 -1.82 9.45 10.18
CA PRO A 320 -2.62 8.68 11.12
C PRO A 320 -3.13 7.35 10.54
N ALA A 321 -3.47 7.31 9.25
CA ALA A 321 -3.99 6.09 8.59
C ALA A 321 -2.98 4.93 8.63
N GLY A 322 -1.68 5.20 8.39
CA GLY A 322 -0.64 4.19 8.52
C GLY A 322 -0.30 3.88 9.97
N THR A 323 -0.10 4.91 10.79
CA THR A 323 0.31 4.78 12.20
C THR A 323 -0.73 3.99 13.03
N ALA A 324 -2.01 4.10 12.69
CA ALA A 324 -3.08 3.34 13.33
C ALA A 324 -2.89 1.81 13.24
N ARG A 325 -2.19 1.31 12.22
CA ARG A 325 -1.89 -0.12 12.06
C ARG A 325 -1.09 -0.68 13.25
N LEU A 326 -0.13 0.12 13.76
CA LEU A 326 0.64 -0.27 14.95
C LEU A 326 -0.27 -0.52 16.14
N TYR A 327 -1.15 0.40 16.48
CA TYR A 327 -1.98 0.28 17.69
C TYR A 327 -2.95 -0.91 17.61
N ARG A 328 -3.46 -1.23 16.43
CA ARG A 328 -4.24 -2.44 16.21
C ARG A 328 -3.40 -3.71 16.44
N GLN A 329 -2.16 -3.70 15.99
CA GLN A 329 -1.25 -4.84 16.17
C GLN A 329 -0.81 -4.99 17.64
N LEU A 330 -0.63 -3.88 18.36
CA LEU A 330 -0.33 -3.91 19.79
C LEU A 330 -1.49 -4.45 20.62
N GLU A 331 -2.73 -4.12 20.27
CA GLU A 331 -3.91 -4.75 20.90
C GLU A 331 -3.85 -6.29 20.75
N ARG A 332 -3.55 -6.78 19.55
CA ARG A 332 -3.43 -8.23 19.30
C ARG A 332 -2.28 -8.86 20.07
N LEU A 333 -1.12 -8.20 20.08
CA LEU A 333 0.08 -8.67 20.77
C LEU A 333 -0.13 -8.77 22.28
N THR A 334 -0.86 -7.82 22.86
CA THR A 334 -0.96 -7.68 24.31
C THR A 334 -2.26 -8.21 24.92
N GLY A 335 -3.33 -8.27 24.10
CA GLY A 335 -4.70 -8.48 24.58
C GLY A 335 -5.29 -7.26 25.31
N ASP A 336 -4.55 -6.14 25.39
CA ASP A 336 -4.96 -4.95 26.12
C ASP A 336 -5.83 -4.06 25.25
N ALA A 337 -7.12 -3.99 25.59
CA ALA A 337 -8.12 -3.18 24.87
C ALA A 337 -7.86 -1.66 24.96
N THR A 338 -6.98 -1.20 25.85
CA THR A 338 -6.65 0.23 25.95
C THR A 338 -6.03 0.77 24.66
N TRP A 339 -5.39 -0.09 23.84
CA TRP A 339 -4.88 0.29 22.53
C TRP A 339 -5.96 0.72 21.54
N ARG A 340 -7.23 0.29 21.72
CA ARG A 340 -8.36 0.70 20.86
C ARG A 340 -8.62 2.21 20.89
N ARG A 341 -8.31 2.90 22.00
CA ARG A 341 -8.52 4.35 22.13
C ARG A 341 -7.78 5.19 21.11
N TYR A 342 -6.68 4.66 20.55
CA TYR A 342 -5.87 5.38 19.55
C TYR A 342 -6.57 5.47 18.20
N GLN A 343 -7.38 4.46 17.82
CA GLN A 343 -8.07 4.43 16.54
C GLN A 343 -9.00 5.65 16.32
N PRO A 344 -9.96 5.94 17.21
CA PRO A 344 -10.84 7.09 17.03
C PRO A 344 -10.07 8.42 17.13
N ALA A 345 -9.01 8.52 17.93
CA ALA A 345 -8.23 9.74 18.04
C ALA A 345 -7.45 10.06 16.76
N LEU A 346 -6.88 9.03 16.11
CA LEU A 346 -6.19 9.16 14.83
C LEU A 346 -7.18 9.45 13.68
N SER A 347 -8.36 8.78 13.66
CA SER A 347 -9.41 9.08 12.69
C SER A 347 -9.88 10.53 12.78
N ARG A 348 -10.04 11.03 14.01
CA ARG A 348 -10.46 12.40 14.27
C ARG A 348 -9.46 13.41 13.71
N ALA A 349 -8.15 13.14 13.79
CA ALA A 349 -7.14 13.99 13.19
C ALA A 349 -7.25 14.07 11.66
N ILE A 350 -7.65 12.98 11.00
CA ILE A 350 -7.91 12.99 9.56
C ILE A 350 -9.15 13.83 9.24
N VAL A 351 -10.25 13.62 9.97
CA VAL A 351 -11.50 14.36 9.74
C VAL A 351 -11.31 15.86 10.01
N GLU A 352 -10.61 16.23 11.08
CA GLU A 352 -10.32 17.63 11.43
C GLU A 352 -9.38 18.34 10.45
N SER A 353 -8.62 17.62 9.64
CA SER A 353 -7.82 18.23 8.58
C SER A 353 -8.68 18.86 7.47
N GLY A 354 -9.96 18.50 7.42
CA GLY A 354 -10.92 19.00 6.44
C GLY A 354 -10.95 18.22 5.12
N VAL A 355 -10.17 17.14 4.98
CA VAL A 355 -10.26 16.30 3.77
C VAL A 355 -11.63 15.62 3.68
N PRO A 356 -12.16 15.45 2.46
CA PRO A 356 -11.58 15.79 1.15
C PRO A 356 -11.84 17.22 0.67
N GLU A 357 -12.69 18.00 1.35
CA GLU A 357 -13.19 19.29 0.86
C GLU A 357 -12.14 20.42 0.99
N GLN A 358 -11.22 20.31 1.94
CA GLN A 358 -10.14 21.28 2.12
C GLN A 358 -8.84 20.76 1.52
N HIS A 359 -8.18 21.60 0.75
CA HIS A 359 -6.83 21.32 0.28
C HIS A 359 -5.83 21.50 1.44
N PRO A 360 -5.09 20.44 1.81
CA PRO A 360 -4.26 20.42 3.02
C PRO A 360 -3.05 21.36 2.99
N ASP A 361 -2.65 21.84 1.83
CA ASP A 361 -1.52 22.74 1.60
C ASP A 361 -1.62 24.09 2.36
N ARG A 362 -2.80 24.45 2.84
CA ARG A 362 -3.05 25.70 3.59
C ARG A 362 -2.82 25.60 5.10
N SER A 363 -2.58 24.40 5.63
CA SER A 363 -2.59 24.18 7.10
C SER A 363 -1.44 23.34 7.64
N GLY A 364 -0.33 23.22 6.88
CA GLY A 364 0.80 22.40 7.29
C GLY A 364 0.57 20.89 7.07
N PHE A 365 -0.45 20.51 6.30
CA PHE A 365 -0.67 19.14 5.86
C PHE A 365 -0.15 18.92 4.44
N TRP A 366 0.17 17.66 4.12
CA TRP A 366 0.35 17.18 2.76
C TRP A 366 -0.61 16.04 2.46
N ASN A 367 -1.26 16.12 1.33
CA ASN A 367 -2.17 15.07 0.84
C ASN A 367 -2.27 15.15 -0.67
N ASN A 368 -2.36 14.01 -1.35
CA ASN A 368 -2.66 13.90 -2.77
C ASN A 368 -3.78 12.85 -3.00
N ILE A 369 -3.88 12.22 -4.16
CA ILE A 369 -4.94 11.25 -4.46
C ILE A 369 -4.52 9.81 -4.10
N SER A 370 -3.24 9.54 -4.03
CA SER A 370 -2.61 8.21 -4.07
C SER A 370 -2.90 7.31 -2.86
N GLN A 371 -2.51 6.04 -2.99
CA GLN A 371 -2.47 5.07 -1.88
C GLN A 371 -1.43 5.46 -0.82
N CYS A 372 -0.27 5.95 -1.26
CA CYS A 372 0.84 6.27 -0.36
C CYS A 372 0.54 7.48 0.52
N CYS A 373 0.36 8.65 -0.11
CA CYS A 373 0.31 9.92 0.59
C CYS A 373 -1.09 10.58 0.55
N GLY A 374 -2.10 9.91 -0.04
CA GLY A 374 -3.32 10.56 -0.48
C GLY A 374 -4.62 9.93 -0.03
N ASN A 375 -5.68 10.43 -0.66
CA ASN A 375 -7.06 10.09 -0.32
C ASN A 375 -7.39 8.60 -0.47
N CYS A 376 -6.77 7.87 -1.41
CA CYS A 376 -6.97 6.43 -1.50
C CYS A 376 -6.50 5.70 -0.22
N GLY A 377 -5.31 6.03 0.32
CA GLY A 377 -4.83 5.43 1.56
C GLY A 377 -5.65 5.85 2.79
N VAL A 378 -6.21 7.07 2.78
CA VAL A 378 -7.18 7.51 3.81
C VAL A 378 -8.47 6.67 3.71
N ALA A 379 -9.04 6.51 2.52
CA ALA A 379 -10.26 5.71 2.33
C ALA A 379 -10.05 4.25 2.73
N GLU A 380 -8.93 3.64 2.36
CA GLU A 380 -8.56 2.27 2.77
C GLU A 380 -8.54 2.10 4.31
N TYR A 381 -8.03 3.08 5.02
CA TYR A 381 -8.06 3.07 6.48
C TYR A 381 -9.48 3.07 7.03
N PHE A 382 -10.37 3.94 6.51
CA PHE A 382 -11.75 4.00 6.98
C PHE A 382 -12.56 2.76 6.57
N MET A 383 -12.32 2.19 5.39
CA MET A 383 -12.90 0.90 4.99
C MET A 383 -12.45 -0.24 5.91
N ALA A 384 -11.17 -0.28 6.29
CA ALA A 384 -10.66 -1.27 7.25
C ALA A 384 -11.26 -1.11 8.65
N ARG A 385 -11.50 0.13 9.09
CA ARG A 385 -12.22 0.42 10.33
C ARG A 385 -13.67 -0.05 10.25
N HIS A 386 -14.40 0.29 9.18
CA HIS A 386 -15.76 -0.19 8.95
C HIS A 386 -15.82 -1.73 9.01
N ALA A 387 -14.90 -2.41 8.34
CA ALA A 387 -14.85 -3.87 8.36
C ALA A 387 -14.68 -4.44 9.78
N ALA A 388 -13.93 -3.76 10.64
CA ALA A 388 -13.66 -4.18 12.02
C ALA A 388 -14.77 -3.81 13.01
N THR A 389 -15.42 -2.65 12.84
CA THR A 389 -16.33 -2.06 13.83
C THR A 389 -17.79 -2.02 13.38
N ARG A 390 -18.04 -2.21 12.08
CA ARG A 390 -19.34 -2.01 11.42
C ARG A 390 -19.86 -0.56 11.51
N SER A 391 -18.99 0.40 11.74
CA SER A 391 -19.34 1.83 11.76
C SER A 391 -19.82 2.28 10.39
N ALA A 392 -21.06 2.76 10.30
CA ALA A 392 -21.62 3.35 9.08
C ALA A 392 -20.92 4.68 8.75
N ASP A 393 -20.53 5.45 9.76
CA ASP A 393 -19.85 6.75 9.59
C ASP A 393 -18.47 6.57 8.94
N ASP A 394 -17.73 5.51 9.32
CA ASP A 394 -16.44 5.19 8.69
C ASP A 394 -16.62 4.88 7.19
N LEU A 395 -17.65 4.12 6.83
CA LEU A 395 -17.95 3.80 5.43
C LEU A 395 -18.41 5.05 4.65
N ALA A 396 -19.28 5.86 5.25
CA ALA A 396 -19.74 7.11 4.63
C ALA A 396 -18.60 8.10 4.41
N PHE A 397 -17.64 8.18 5.36
CA PHE A 397 -16.44 9.02 5.18
C PHE A 397 -15.56 8.49 4.05
N ALA A 398 -15.34 7.17 3.96
CA ALA A 398 -14.61 6.56 2.84
C ALA A 398 -15.29 6.86 1.49
N GLN A 399 -16.63 6.82 1.42
CA GLN A 399 -17.38 7.19 0.22
C GLN A 399 -17.13 8.65 -0.17
N ARG A 400 -17.26 9.62 0.76
CA ARG A 400 -16.96 11.04 0.50
C ARG A 400 -15.56 11.24 -0.07
N VAL A 401 -14.57 10.58 0.53
CA VAL A 401 -13.17 10.67 0.08
C VAL A 401 -13.01 10.10 -1.33
N MET A 402 -13.65 8.98 -1.65
CA MET A 402 -13.53 8.36 -2.96
C MET A 402 -14.39 9.07 -4.03
N ASP A 403 -15.47 9.73 -3.66
CA ASP A 403 -16.22 10.62 -4.56
C ASP A 403 -15.35 11.80 -5.02
N ASP A 404 -14.58 12.41 -4.11
CA ASP A 404 -13.58 13.44 -4.43
C ASP A 404 -12.48 12.89 -5.34
N VAL A 405 -12.00 11.67 -5.09
CA VAL A 405 -11.01 11.00 -5.97
C VAL A 405 -11.56 10.87 -7.39
N ILE A 406 -12.82 10.45 -7.56
CA ILE A 406 -13.46 10.37 -8.88
C ILE A 406 -13.59 11.76 -9.50
N ALA A 407 -14.02 12.76 -8.74
CA ALA A 407 -14.20 14.14 -9.24
C ALA A 407 -12.90 14.75 -9.76
N ARG A 408 -11.75 14.34 -9.24
CA ARG A 408 -10.42 14.80 -9.71
C ARG A 408 -9.87 14.01 -10.89
N ALA A 409 -10.56 12.98 -11.36
CA ALA A 409 -10.13 12.21 -12.50
C ALA A 409 -10.12 13.04 -13.78
N THR A 410 -9.17 12.77 -14.67
CA THR A 410 -9.08 13.37 -16.00
C THR A 410 -9.36 12.29 -17.05
N PRO A 411 -10.38 12.47 -17.92
CA PRO A 411 -10.59 11.57 -19.04
C PRO A 411 -9.42 11.59 -20.04
N ASP A 412 -8.97 10.41 -20.44
CA ASP A 412 -7.90 10.24 -21.42
C ASP A 412 -7.93 8.83 -22.02
N ALA A 413 -7.68 8.69 -23.32
CA ALA A 413 -7.61 7.43 -24.05
C ALA A 413 -8.80 6.48 -23.79
N GLY A 414 -10.02 7.01 -23.63
CA GLY A 414 -11.23 6.23 -23.32
C GLY A 414 -11.34 5.73 -21.88
N GLY A 415 -10.43 6.17 -21.02
CA GLY A 415 -10.37 5.83 -19.60
C GLY A 415 -10.25 7.04 -18.69
N LEU A 416 -9.80 6.82 -17.46
CA LEU A 416 -9.56 7.84 -16.44
C LEU A 416 -8.13 7.76 -15.91
N LYS A 417 -7.49 8.92 -15.77
CA LYS A 417 -6.21 9.09 -15.10
C LYS A 417 -6.29 10.14 -14.00
N TRP A 418 -5.33 10.10 -13.10
CA TRP A 418 -5.15 11.10 -12.05
C TRP A 418 -3.78 11.75 -12.19
N VAL A 419 -3.78 13.07 -12.38
CA VAL A 419 -2.57 13.88 -12.50
C VAL A 419 -2.30 14.51 -11.14
N GLN A 420 -1.15 14.23 -10.57
CA GLN A 420 -0.78 14.70 -9.23
C GLN A 420 0.73 14.83 -9.08
N ALA A 421 1.17 15.63 -8.10
CA ALA A 421 2.54 15.59 -7.62
C ALA A 421 2.76 14.35 -6.75
N GLU A 422 3.86 13.63 -6.97
CA GLU A 422 4.22 12.48 -6.15
C GLU A 422 4.68 12.90 -4.76
N ASN A 423 5.40 14.00 -4.68
CA ASN A 423 5.97 14.49 -3.43
C ASN A 423 5.74 15.99 -3.23
N ARG A 424 5.88 16.43 -1.98
CA ARG A 424 5.67 17.82 -1.57
C ARG A 424 6.78 18.79 -2.00
N VAL A 425 7.97 18.27 -2.26
CA VAL A 425 9.16 19.12 -2.52
C VAL A 425 9.09 19.74 -3.92
N SER A 426 8.45 19.04 -4.85
CA SER A 426 8.24 19.48 -6.23
C SER A 426 6.76 19.36 -6.59
N PRO A 427 5.86 20.21 -6.02
CA PRO A 427 4.42 20.09 -6.23
C PRO A 427 3.99 20.45 -7.66
N GLU A 428 4.87 21.11 -8.43
CA GLU A 428 4.70 21.40 -9.85
C GLU A 428 5.00 20.20 -10.76
N ASP A 429 5.81 19.24 -10.29
CA ASP A 429 6.15 18.02 -11.04
C ASP A 429 4.97 17.05 -11.01
N THR A 430 3.97 17.31 -11.84
CA THR A 430 2.76 16.51 -11.91
C THR A 430 2.84 15.46 -13.00
N VAL A 431 2.41 14.25 -12.66
CA VAL A 431 2.39 13.11 -13.57
C VAL A 431 1.16 12.23 -13.31
N ALA A 432 0.67 11.56 -14.36
CA ALA A 432 -0.25 10.45 -14.20
C ALA A 432 0.51 9.14 -14.32
N GLN A 433 0.59 8.38 -13.23
CA GLN A 433 1.28 7.10 -13.17
C GLN A 433 0.30 5.93 -13.28
N THR A 434 0.80 4.78 -13.76
CA THR A 434 0.02 3.54 -13.88
C THR A 434 0.06 2.67 -12.62
N GLY A 435 1.11 2.77 -11.79
CA GLY A 435 1.43 1.88 -10.69
C GLY A 435 0.50 1.93 -9.48
N PHE A 436 0.90 1.26 -8.38
CA PHE A 436 0.03 1.05 -7.22
C PHE A 436 0.05 2.23 -6.24
N MET A 437 1.24 2.61 -5.74
CA MET A 437 1.30 3.53 -4.60
C MET A 437 1.00 4.98 -5.00
N GLN A 438 1.26 5.38 -6.24
CA GLN A 438 1.06 6.75 -6.73
C GLN A 438 0.14 6.84 -7.97
N GLY A 439 -0.27 5.71 -8.53
CA GLY A 439 -0.90 5.69 -9.86
C GLY A 439 -2.33 5.13 -9.91
N ALA A 440 -2.83 5.05 -11.14
CA ALA A 440 -4.20 4.67 -11.45
C ALA A 440 -4.55 3.23 -11.02
N ALA A 441 -3.57 2.31 -10.98
CA ALA A 441 -3.82 0.96 -10.50
C ALA A 441 -4.22 0.95 -9.01
N GLY A 442 -3.50 1.70 -8.17
CA GLY A 442 -3.87 1.83 -6.76
C GLY A 442 -5.20 2.52 -6.53
N VAL A 443 -5.51 3.54 -7.34
CA VAL A 443 -6.84 4.18 -7.31
C VAL A 443 -7.94 3.19 -7.69
N GLY A 444 -7.74 2.42 -8.77
CA GLY A 444 -8.68 1.40 -9.22
C GLY A 444 -8.93 0.32 -8.15
N VAL A 445 -7.88 -0.14 -7.47
CA VAL A 445 -8.01 -1.09 -6.35
C VAL A 445 -8.81 -0.49 -5.19
N ALA A 446 -8.54 0.76 -4.78
CA ALA A 446 -9.31 1.41 -3.70
C ALA A 446 -10.80 1.57 -4.05
N LEU A 447 -11.10 1.91 -5.32
CA LEU A 447 -12.49 1.98 -5.82
C LEU A 447 -13.19 0.61 -5.75
N LEU A 448 -12.50 -0.48 -6.10
CA LEU A 448 -13.03 -1.83 -6.03
C LEU A 448 -13.19 -2.33 -4.59
N HIS A 449 -12.30 -1.91 -3.69
CA HIS A 449 -12.42 -2.21 -2.26
C HIS A 449 -13.66 -1.52 -1.67
N LEU A 450 -13.91 -0.25 -2.03
CA LEU A 450 -15.11 0.45 -1.59
C LEU A 450 -16.38 -0.18 -2.18
N GLU A 451 -16.38 -0.49 -3.48
CA GLU A 451 -17.48 -1.22 -4.13
C GLU A 451 -17.76 -2.54 -3.40
N GLY A 452 -16.68 -3.27 -3.06
CA GLY A 452 -16.78 -4.51 -2.30
C GLY A 452 -17.35 -4.29 -0.90
N ALA A 453 -16.89 -3.28 -0.16
CA ALA A 453 -17.38 -2.97 1.18
C ALA A 453 -18.89 -2.65 1.18
N LEU A 454 -19.37 -1.88 0.17
CA LEU A 454 -20.80 -1.58 -0.02
C LEU A 454 -21.63 -2.81 -0.36
N ARG A 455 -21.05 -3.86 -0.95
CA ARG A 455 -21.69 -5.11 -1.31
C ARG A 455 -21.44 -6.26 -0.33
N GLY A 456 -20.67 -6.02 0.74
CA GLY A 456 -20.27 -7.06 1.68
C GLY A 456 -19.22 -8.05 1.14
N ARG A 457 -18.52 -7.71 0.04
CA ARG A 457 -17.41 -8.51 -0.53
C ARG A 457 -16.08 -8.12 0.13
N LYS A 458 -15.32 -9.12 0.57
CA LYS A 458 -13.96 -8.90 1.10
C LYS A 458 -12.99 -8.62 -0.06
N PRO A 459 -11.98 -7.77 0.14
CA PRO A 459 -10.93 -7.54 -0.85
C PRO A 459 -10.10 -8.82 -1.08
N LEU A 460 -9.64 -9.01 -2.31
CA LEU A 460 -8.63 -10.01 -2.65
C LEU A 460 -7.22 -9.49 -2.38
N VAL A 461 -6.95 -8.26 -2.81
CA VAL A 461 -5.64 -7.62 -2.68
C VAL A 461 -5.53 -7.02 -1.28
N VAL A 462 -4.80 -7.70 -0.41
CA VAL A 462 -4.48 -7.25 0.95
C VAL A 462 -2.97 -7.30 1.13
N LEU A 463 -2.34 -6.15 1.23
CA LEU A 463 -0.88 -6.04 1.30
C LEU A 463 -0.29 -6.68 2.57
N PRO A 464 0.95 -7.21 2.52
CA PRO A 464 1.61 -7.88 3.66
C PRO A 464 1.75 -7.01 4.92
N ASP A 465 1.78 -5.70 4.78
CA ASP A 465 1.85 -4.73 5.86
C ASP A 465 0.47 -4.31 6.43
N SER A 466 -0.61 -4.92 5.93
CA SER A 466 -1.96 -4.67 6.45
C SER A 466 -2.29 -5.60 7.62
N PRO A 467 -2.84 -5.09 8.74
CA PRO A 467 -3.28 -5.95 9.84
C PRO A 467 -4.54 -6.76 9.55
N SER A 468 -5.15 -6.61 8.37
CA SER A 468 -6.43 -7.28 8.05
C SER A 468 -6.29 -8.70 7.53
N TRP A 469 -5.09 -9.17 7.18
CA TRP A 469 -4.87 -10.54 6.73
C TRP A 469 -4.51 -11.53 7.86
N THR A 470 -4.15 -11.05 9.03
CA THR A 470 -3.70 -11.83 10.19
C THR A 470 -4.84 -12.19 11.14
#